data_f5c2130933bc1465fff60a8cf2ea4b92
#
_entry.id   f5c2130933bc1465fff60a8cf2ea4b92
#
_cell.length_a   1.000
_cell.length_b   1.000
_cell.length_c   1.000
_cell.angle_alpha   90.00
_cell.angle_beta   90.00
_cell.angle_gamma   90.00
#
_symmetry.space_group_name_H-M   'P 1'
#
loop_
_entity.id
_entity.type
_entity.pdbx_description
1 polymer ?
#
loop_
_entity_poly.entity_id
_entity_poly.type
_entity_poly.pdbx_seq_one_letter_code
_entity_poly.pdbx_strand_id
1 'polypeptide(L)'
;MNSVVRQLLEQNTDVVMVDTGDSYEGICGYYKGTYISYSKEKPISMNPFKVTKEEYELNFGEKKNFLKSLIFLIFKGNAFPTKIEDMLINQTIVEYYDAYFNPFERFSDSEREALRQKLLVAAKMEDDYEQYTHSMEDIDRQINTEEVQEKAESRALLLPSEVRRLKLIRQCRSLTALINDEAATESEKERALAIIEKYKRELYNNSMLIKIDRQIDHMEEQKRRLKVQELSFNSYYEFALERIPQITQLEKISFNIHDFAAILKQFYRGGELEMTLNSDLDINLFDERFIVFEIDKIKDDPV
;
A
#
# COMPACT_ATOMS: atom_id res chain seq x y z
N MET A 1 10.56 -29.09 39.52
CA MET A 1 10.81 -28.27 38.33
C MET A 1 12.12 -27.47 38.39
N ASN A 2 12.45 -26.79 39.50
CA ASN A 2 13.70 -26.02 39.69
C ASN A 2 14.98 -26.82 39.42
N SER A 3 15.02 -28.13 39.76
CA SER A 3 16.16 -29.00 39.45
C SER A 3 16.37 -29.25 37.96
N VAL A 4 15.30 -29.27 37.18
CA VAL A 4 15.39 -29.43 35.71
C VAL A 4 15.94 -28.14 35.09
N VAL A 5 15.42 -26.98 35.47
CA VAL A 5 15.92 -25.68 35.02
C VAL A 5 17.41 -25.53 35.31
N ARG A 6 17.82 -25.86 36.54
CA ARG A 6 19.21 -25.86 36.94
C ARG A 6 20.07 -26.76 36.05
N GLN A 7 19.65 -28.00 35.81
CA GLN A 7 20.40 -28.96 34.97
C GLN A 7 20.54 -28.46 33.52
N LEU A 8 19.49 -27.85 32.94
CA LEU A 8 19.53 -27.31 31.60
C LEU A 8 20.53 -26.15 31.49
N LEU A 9 20.47 -25.22 32.47
CA LEU A 9 21.39 -24.07 32.51
C LEU A 9 22.85 -24.50 32.72
N GLU A 10 23.09 -25.52 33.60
CA GLU A 10 24.42 -26.10 33.82
C GLU A 10 24.95 -26.84 32.59
N GLN A 11 24.06 -27.36 31.72
CA GLN A 11 24.41 -27.95 30.42
C GLN A 11 24.55 -26.94 29.30
N ASN A 12 24.57 -25.67 29.62
CA ASN A 12 24.70 -24.56 28.63
C ASN A 12 23.50 -24.45 27.67
N THR A 13 22.30 -24.88 28.10
CA THR A 13 21.05 -24.77 27.34
C THR A 13 20.32 -23.51 27.76
N ASP A 14 19.78 -22.78 26.78
CA ASP A 14 18.95 -21.61 27.02
C ASP A 14 17.56 -22.05 27.47
N VAL A 15 17.00 -21.32 28.43
CA VAL A 15 15.71 -21.67 29.05
C VAL A 15 14.77 -20.48 29.03
N VAL A 16 13.61 -20.67 28.39
CA VAL A 16 12.50 -19.72 28.44
C VAL A 16 11.33 -20.36 29.15
N MET A 17 10.79 -19.67 30.15
CA MET A 17 9.69 -20.17 30.99
C MET A 17 8.54 -19.19 31.00
N VAL A 18 7.32 -19.72 31.07
CA VAL A 18 6.11 -18.98 31.42
C VAL A 18 5.64 -19.51 32.77
N ASP A 19 5.58 -18.64 33.75
CA ASP A 19 5.15 -18.95 35.13
C ASP A 19 3.84 -18.24 35.47
N THR A 20 3.10 -18.82 36.40
CA THR A 20 1.79 -18.33 36.87
C THR A 20 1.71 -18.37 38.39
N GLY A 21 2.71 -17.87 39.10
CA GLY A 21 2.69 -17.94 40.55
C GLY A 21 3.98 -17.51 41.24
N ASP A 22 4.77 -16.63 40.62
CA ASP A 22 6.01 -16.05 41.13
C ASP A 22 7.04 -17.11 41.65
N SER A 23 6.95 -18.33 41.13
CA SER A 23 7.71 -19.49 41.69
C SER A 23 9.18 -19.48 41.24
N TYR A 24 9.52 -18.74 40.21
CA TYR A 24 10.82 -18.78 39.56
C TYR A 24 11.64 -17.48 39.72
N GLU A 25 11.13 -16.44 40.38
CA GLU A 25 11.84 -15.20 40.60
C GLU A 25 13.20 -15.40 41.27
N GLY A 26 13.24 -16.20 42.35
CA GLY A 26 14.46 -16.46 43.10
C GLY A 26 15.52 -17.22 42.31
N ILE A 27 15.12 -18.23 41.52
CA ILE A 27 16.07 -18.99 40.71
C ILE A 27 16.51 -18.16 39.49
N CYS A 28 15.62 -17.34 38.93
CA CYS A 28 15.95 -16.40 37.84
C CYS A 28 17.03 -15.40 38.30
N GLY A 29 16.86 -14.81 39.45
CA GLY A 29 17.84 -13.91 40.05
C GLY A 29 19.18 -14.60 40.37
N TYR A 30 19.16 -15.83 40.86
CA TYR A 30 20.37 -16.62 41.16
C TYR A 30 21.23 -16.87 39.92
N TYR A 31 20.60 -17.23 38.79
CA TYR A 31 21.30 -17.44 37.51
C TYR A 31 21.46 -16.17 36.67
N LYS A 32 21.15 -15.00 37.23
CA LYS A 32 21.20 -13.69 36.53
C LYS A 32 20.37 -13.67 35.26
N GLY A 33 19.25 -14.37 35.24
CA GLY A 33 18.31 -14.36 34.14
C GLY A 33 17.41 -13.11 34.14
N THR A 34 16.68 -12.95 33.08
CA THR A 34 15.72 -11.84 32.92
C THR A 34 14.33 -12.27 33.38
N TYR A 35 13.82 -11.63 34.43
CA TYR A 35 12.48 -11.87 34.98
C TYR A 35 11.54 -10.77 34.49
N ILE A 36 10.55 -11.13 33.68
CA ILE A 36 9.58 -10.23 33.08
C ILE A 36 8.23 -10.49 33.75
N SER A 37 7.78 -9.56 34.59
CA SER A 37 6.48 -9.66 35.25
C SER A 37 5.52 -8.61 34.72
N TYR A 38 4.28 -8.99 34.47
CA TYR A 38 3.20 -8.08 34.15
C TYR A 38 2.67 -7.36 35.37
N SER A 39 2.48 -6.05 35.29
CA SER A 39 1.63 -5.30 36.21
C SER A 39 0.94 -4.18 35.44
N LYS A 40 -0.19 -3.66 35.99
CA LYS A 40 -0.89 -2.52 35.35
C LYS A 40 -0.01 -1.26 35.23
N GLU A 41 0.90 -1.07 36.20
CA GLU A 41 1.84 0.04 36.23
C GLU A 41 3.05 -0.20 35.30
N LYS A 42 3.36 -1.47 35.02
CA LYS A 42 4.47 -1.89 34.17
C LYS A 42 4.01 -3.01 33.25
N PRO A 43 3.24 -2.70 32.19
CA PRO A 43 2.81 -3.70 31.23
C PRO A 43 4.01 -4.28 30.48
N ILE A 44 3.91 -5.55 30.07
CA ILE A 44 4.88 -6.12 29.13
C ILE A 44 4.70 -5.42 27.80
N SER A 45 5.74 -4.77 27.36
CA SER A 45 5.72 -4.03 26.08
C SER A 45 6.81 -4.55 25.16
N MET A 46 6.48 -4.72 23.90
CA MET A 46 7.39 -5.19 22.86
C MET A 46 7.04 -4.53 21.51
N ASN A 47 7.96 -4.59 20.58
CA ASN A 47 7.65 -4.28 19.19
C ASN A 47 7.93 -5.50 18.30
N PRO A 48 6.93 -6.37 18.10
CA PRO A 48 7.08 -7.56 17.29
C PRO A 48 7.26 -7.26 15.80
N PHE A 49 7.04 -6.02 15.36
CA PHE A 49 7.20 -5.59 13.96
C PHE A 49 8.64 -5.22 13.60
N LYS A 50 9.53 -5.00 14.57
CA LYS A 50 10.94 -4.76 14.28
C LYS A 50 11.56 -5.96 13.59
N VAL A 51 12.24 -5.70 12.47
CA VAL A 51 12.98 -6.68 11.66
C VAL A 51 14.22 -5.98 11.14
N THR A 52 15.37 -6.62 11.24
CA THR A 52 16.58 -6.14 10.59
C THR A 52 16.54 -6.43 9.09
N LYS A 53 17.37 -5.74 8.31
CA LYS A 53 17.45 -6.01 6.87
C LYS A 53 17.92 -7.43 6.58
N GLU A 54 18.83 -7.94 7.38
CA GLU A 54 19.35 -9.30 7.25
C GLU A 54 18.27 -10.36 7.52
N GLU A 55 17.46 -10.19 8.57
CA GLU A 55 16.33 -11.08 8.86
C GLU A 55 15.28 -11.03 7.73
N TYR A 56 15.01 -9.84 7.17
CA TYR A 56 14.08 -9.69 6.05
C TYR A 56 14.57 -10.42 4.79
N GLU A 57 15.86 -10.34 4.47
CA GLU A 57 16.43 -10.99 3.29
C GLU A 57 16.60 -12.51 3.44
N LEU A 58 16.90 -13.02 4.65
CA LEU A 58 17.27 -14.41 4.87
C LEU A 58 16.15 -15.27 5.49
N ASN A 59 15.40 -14.74 6.46
CA ASN A 59 14.50 -15.53 7.32
C ASN A 59 13.10 -14.93 7.52
N PHE A 60 12.65 -14.09 6.59
CA PHE A 60 11.37 -13.38 6.74
C PHE A 60 10.15 -14.31 6.87
N GLY A 61 10.23 -15.55 6.38
CA GLY A 61 9.10 -16.49 6.38
C GLY A 61 8.55 -16.80 7.78
N GLU A 62 9.43 -17.03 8.76
CA GLU A 62 9.05 -17.33 10.14
C GLU A 62 8.44 -16.09 10.81
N LYS A 63 9.09 -14.94 10.67
CA LYS A 63 8.61 -13.66 11.21
C LYS A 63 7.24 -13.29 10.65
N LYS A 64 7.05 -13.43 9.35
CA LYS A 64 5.77 -13.21 8.67
C LYS A 64 4.66 -14.10 9.25
N ASN A 65 4.93 -15.40 9.41
CA ASN A 65 3.95 -16.33 9.97
C ASN A 65 3.61 -16.00 11.42
N PHE A 66 4.59 -15.60 12.22
CA PHE A 66 4.37 -15.14 13.58
C PHE A 66 3.46 -13.90 13.62
N LEU A 67 3.78 -12.86 12.81
CA LEU A 67 2.98 -11.63 12.75
C LEU A 67 1.57 -11.90 12.25
N LYS A 68 1.42 -12.76 11.25
CA LYS A 68 0.11 -13.18 10.76
C LYS A 68 -0.71 -13.84 11.89
N SER A 69 -0.11 -14.73 12.63
CA SER A 69 -0.77 -15.39 13.77
C SER A 69 -1.14 -14.40 14.88
N LEU A 70 -0.26 -13.45 15.18
CA LEU A 70 -0.52 -12.38 16.15
C LEU A 70 -1.71 -11.52 15.73
N ILE A 71 -1.73 -11.07 14.48
CA ILE A 71 -2.82 -10.24 13.94
C ILE A 71 -4.14 -11.01 13.99
N PHE A 72 -4.15 -12.29 13.62
CA PHE A 72 -5.36 -13.11 13.71
C PHE A 72 -5.80 -13.38 15.13
N LEU A 73 -4.88 -13.58 16.05
CA LEU A 73 -5.21 -13.72 17.47
C LEU A 73 -5.94 -12.47 17.98
N ILE A 74 -5.46 -11.29 17.63
CA ILE A 74 -6.11 -10.02 17.99
C ILE A 74 -7.45 -9.88 17.27
N PHE A 75 -7.50 -10.12 15.96
CA PHE A 75 -8.67 -9.85 15.13
C PHE A 75 -9.80 -10.87 15.34
N LYS A 76 -9.47 -12.15 15.46
CA LYS A 76 -10.43 -13.26 15.46
C LYS A 76 -10.51 -13.99 16.81
N GLY A 77 -9.56 -13.74 17.72
CA GLY A 77 -9.43 -14.54 18.94
C GLY A 77 -9.20 -16.02 18.61
N ASN A 78 -10.10 -16.87 19.08
CA ASN A 78 -10.03 -18.33 18.85
C ASN A 78 -10.69 -18.80 17.54
N ALA A 79 -11.26 -17.90 16.75
CA ALA A 79 -11.89 -18.26 15.48
C ALA A 79 -10.85 -18.43 14.37
N PHE A 80 -11.03 -19.43 13.50
CA PHE A 80 -10.14 -19.63 12.37
C PHE A 80 -10.39 -18.60 11.27
N PRO A 81 -9.33 -18.03 10.67
CA PRO A 81 -9.46 -17.15 9.51
C PRO A 81 -9.94 -17.93 8.29
N THR A 82 -10.68 -17.27 7.41
CA THR A 82 -10.98 -17.80 6.09
C THR A 82 -9.73 -17.78 5.21
N LYS A 83 -9.72 -18.55 4.11
CA LYS A 83 -8.60 -18.54 3.15
C LYS A 83 -8.36 -17.16 2.52
N ILE A 84 -9.44 -16.39 2.33
CA ILE A 84 -9.35 -15.03 1.78
C ILE A 84 -8.70 -14.08 2.80
N GLU A 85 -9.12 -14.14 4.06
CA GLU A 85 -8.52 -13.37 5.13
C GLU A 85 -7.03 -13.71 5.31
N ASP A 86 -6.69 -15.02 5.29
CA ASP A 86 -5.29 -15.47 5.39
C ASP A 86 -4.42 -14.94 4.26
N MET A 87 -4.92 -15.02 3.02
CA MET A 87 -4.24 -14.48 1.85
C MET A 87 -4.05 -12.97 1.96
N LEU A 88 -5.10 -12.24 2.33
CA LEU A 88 -5.12 -10.79 2.39
C LEU A 88 -4.15 -10.24 3.46
N ILE A 89 -4.20 -10.79 4.67
CA ILE A 89 -3.29 -10.39 5.76
C ILE A 89 -1.84 -10.77 5.43
N ASN A 90 -1.61 -11.98 4.87
CA ASN A 90 -0.28 -12.38 4.43
C ASN A 90 0.29 -11.42 3.37
N GLN A 91 -0.50 -11.05 2.38
CA GLN A 91 -0.09 -10.09 1.34
C GLN A 91 0.18 -8.71 1.94
N THR A 92 -0.68 -8.23 2.83
CA THR A 92 -0.53 -6.92 3.47
C THR A 92 0.76 -6.84 4.31
N ILE A 93 1.11 -7.91 5.04
CA ILE A 93 2.39 -7.98 5.79
C ILE A 93 3.59 -7.91 4.84
N VAL A 94 3.57 -8.69 3.75
CA VAL A 94 4.68 -8.68 2.77
C VAL A 94 4.86 -7.29 2.17
N GLU A 95 3.77 -6.68 1.71
CA GLU A 95 3.79 -5.35 1.10
C GLU A 95 4.19 -4.24 2.09
N TYR A 96 3.85 -4.38 3.38
CA TYR A 96 4.27 -3.47 4.45
C TYR A 96 5.79 -3.44 4.62
N TYR A 97 6.43 -4.62 4.71
CA TYR A 97 7.88 -4.69 4.81
C TYR A 97 8.58 -4.31 3.53
N ASP A 98 8.00 -4.63 2.38
CA ASP A 98 8.53 -4.18 1.09
C ASP A 98 8.49 -2.64 0.98
N ALA A 99 7.40 -2.01 1.43
CA ALA A 99 7.27 -0.56 1.48
C ALA A 99 8.29 0.13 2.42
N TYR A 100 8.80 -0.59 3.43
CA TYR A 100 9.84 -0.10 4.33
C TYR A 100 11.25 -0.30 3.76
N PHE A 101 11.59 -1.53 3.31
CA PHE A 101 12.93 -1.88 2.87
C PHE A 101 13.22 -1.48 1.42
N ASN A 102 12.18 -1.49 0.56
CA ASN A 102 12.24 -1.16 -0.86
C ASN A 102 11.19 -0.09 -1.22
N PRO A 103 11.29 1.11 -0.65
CA PRO A 103 10.26 2.14 -0.84
C PRO A 103 10.10 2.46 -2.32
N PHE A 104 8.85 2.43 -2.78
CA PHE A 104 8.52 2.78 -4.14
C PHE A 104 8.81 4.25 -4.42
N GLU A 105 9.59 4.54 -5.45
CA GLU A 105 9.87 5.90 -5.91
C GLU A 105 9.03 6.26 -7.13
N ARG A 106 9.16 5.48 -8.19
CA ARG A 106 8.42 5.64 -9.45
C ARG A 106 8.49 4.35 -10.27
N PHE A 107 7.57 4.20 -11.23
CA PHE A 107 7.71 3.17 -12.24
C PHE A 107 8.89 3.49 -13.17
N SER A 108 9.61 2.47 -13.58
CA SER A 108 10.56 2.57 -14.69
C SER A 108 9.84 2.86 -15.99
N ASP A 109 10.54 3.39 -16.99
CA ASP A 109 9.95 3.69 -18.30
C ASP A 109 9.34 2.44 -18.96
N SER A 110 9.95 1.26 -18.76
CA SER A 110 9.43 -0.02 -19.27
C SER A 110 8.15 -0.45 -18.58
N GLU A 111 8.05 -0.29 -17.26
CA GLU A 111 6.85 -0.59 -16.49
C GLU A 111 5.71 0.37 -16.82
N ARG A 112 6.00 1.67 -16.97
CA ARG A 112 5.00 2.67 -17.42
C ARG A 112 4.45 2.29 -18.79
N GLU A 113 5.30 1.90 -19.72
CA GLU A 113 4.85 1.51 -21.05
C GLU A 113 4.05 0.22 -21.04
N ALA A 114 4.45 -0.79 -20.27
CA ALA A 114 3.68 -2.02 -20.09
C ALA A 114 2.30 -1.77 -19.46
N LEU A 115 2.22 -0.92 -18.44
CA LEU A 115 0.96 -0.49 -17.84
C LEU A 115 0.10 0.28 -18.84
N ARG A 116 0.69 1.20 -19.61
CA ARG A 116 0.00 1.96 -20.66
C ARG A 116 -0.64 1.03 -21.69
N GLN A 117 0.10 0.03 -22.17
CA GLN A 117 -0.41 -0.94 -23.14
C GLN A 117 -1.55 -1.79 -22.54
N LYS A 118 -1.41 -2.27 -21.31
CA LYS A 118 -2.45 -3.03 -20.61
C LYS A 118 -3.74 -2.21 -20.44
N LEU A 119 -3.63 -0.97 -19.98
CA LEU A 119 -4.78 -0.09 -19.77
C LEU A 119 -5.41 0.34 -21.10
N LEU A 120 -4.60 0.54 -22.16
CA LEU A 120 -5.11 0.86 -23.49
C LEU A 120 -5.94 -0.29 -24.08
N VAL A 121 -5.50 -1.54 -23.90
CA VAL A 121 -6.27 -2.71 -24.33
C VAL A 121 -7.59 -2.79 -23.56
N ALA A 122 -7.58 -2.62 -22.25
CA ALA A 122 -8.78 -2.61 -21.44
C ALA A 122 -9.76 -1.49 -21.85
N ALA A 123 -9.26 -0.26 -22.02
CA ALA A 123 -10.06 0.87 -22.44
C ALA A 123 -10.70 0.68 -23.83
N LYS A 124 -10.00 0.05 -24.78
CA LYS A 124 -10.56 -0.27 -26.11
C LYS A 124 -11.63 -1.37 -26.08
N MET A 125 -11.59 -2.26 -25.08
CA MET A 125 -12.62 -3.28 -24.90
C MET A 125 -13.90 -2.73 -24.25
N GLU A 126 -13.79 -1.65 -23.49
CA GLU A 126 -14.89 -0.95 -22.82
C GLU A 126 -15.46 0.21 -23.65
N ASP A 127 -14.83 0.53 -24.81
CA ASP A 127 -15.19 1.69 -25.63
C ASP A 127 -16.55 1.42 -26.32
N ASP A 128 -17.57 2.10 -25.82
CA ASP A 128 -18.93 2.06 -26.35
C ASP A 128 -19.16 3.20 -27.37
N TYR A 129 -20.01 2.96 -28.35
CA TYR A 129 -20.35 3.92 -29.41
C TYR A 129 -20.84 5.26 -28.86
N GLU A 130 -21.58 5.26 -27.75
CA GLU A 130 -22.04 6.49 -27.09
C GLU A 130 -20.90 7.31 -26.53
N GLN A 131 -19.89 6.67 -25.89
CA GLN A 131 -18.69 7.36 -25.38
C GLN A 131 -17.84 7.93 -26.51
N TYR A 132 -17.73 7.19 -27.62
CA TYR A 132 -17.02 7.68 -28.82
C TYR A 132 -17.71 8.94 -29.37
N THR A 133 -19.04 8.92 -29.56
CA THR A 133 -19.81 10.04 -30.09
C THR A 133 -19.68 11.28 -29.20
N HIS A 134 -19.87 11.12 -27.89
CA HIS A 134 -19.74 12.21 -26.93
C HIS A 134 -18.30 12.80 -26.89
N SER A 135 -17.29 11.95 -26.98
CA SER A 135 -15.88 12.39 -27.06
C SER A 135 -15.57 13.17 -28.34
N MET A 136 -16.20 12.81 -29.47
CA MET A 136 -16.05 13.53 -30.73
C MET A 136 -16.71 14.90 -30.69
N GLU A 137 -17.88 15.03 -30.08
CA GLU A 137 -18.55 16.33 -29.84
C GLU A 137 -17.72 17.26 -28.96
N ASP A 138 -17.07 16.72 -27.91
CA ASP A 138 -16.16 17.49 -27.07
C ASP A 138 -14.92 17.96 -27.81
N ILE A 139 -14.37 17.13 -28.70
CA ILE A 139 -13.25 17.50 -29.56
C ILE A 139 -13.66 18.65 -30.51
N ASP A 140 -14.86 18.58 -31.10
CA ASP A 140 -15.37 19.63 -31.98
C ASP A 140 -15.58 20.95 -31.21
N ARG A 141 -16.12 20.89 -29.98
CA ARG A 141 -16.19 22.07 -29.11
C ARG A 141 -14.82 22.67 -28.84
N GLN A 142 -13.82 21.85 -28.50
CA GLN A 142 -12.47 22.34 -28.21
C GLN A 142 -11.74 22.91 -29.43
N ILE A 143 -12.01 22.40 -30.64
CA ILE A 143 -11.49 22.97 -31.88
C ILE A 143 -12.09 24.37 -32.10
N ASN A 144 -13.36 24.57 -31.79
CA ASN A 144 -14.10 25.80 -32.08
C ASN A 144 -14.05 26.87 -30.96
N THR A 145 -13.51 26.55 -29.76
CA THR A 145 -13.47 27.47 -28.62
C THR A 145 -12.08 28.13 -28.47
N GLU A 146 -12.01 29.43 -28.24
CA GLU A 146 -10.75 30.18 -28.06
C GLU A 146 -10.00 29.92 -26.74
N GLU A 147 -10.62 29.29 -25.74
CA GLU A 147 -10.13 29.12 -24.36
C GLU A 147 -8.83 28.32 -24.19
N VAL A 148 -8.26 27.76 -25.26
CA VAL A 148 -7.07 26.89 -25.15
C VAL A 148 -5.74 27.67 -25.06
N GLN A 149 -5.74 29.00 -25.17
CA GLN A 149 -4.52 29.79 -25.16
C GLN A 149 -3.89 29.99 -23.77
N GLU A 150 -4.64 30.07 -22.69
CA GLU A 150 -4.10 30.42 -21.36
C GLU A 150 -3.39 29.26 -20.64
N LYS A 151 -3.73 28.00 -20.91
CA LYS A 151 -3.06 26.85 -20.29
C LYS A 151 -1.69 26.48 -20.90
N ALA A 152 -1.31 27.11 -22.00
CA ALA A 152 -0.05 26.81 -22.71
C ALA A 152 1.19 27.46 -22.07
N GLU A 153 1.04 28.37 -21.13
CA GLU A 153 2.18 29.07 -20.49
C GLU A 153 2.89 28.27 -19.40
N SER A 154 2.25 27.22 -18.86
CA SER A 154 2.88 26.28 -17.91
C SER A 154 3.47 25.05 -18.62
N ARG A 155 4.25 25.24 -19.66
CA ARG A 155 4.85 24.18 -20.50
C ARG A 155 5.71 23.15 -19.72
N ALA A 156 6.15 23.47 -18.54
CA ALA A 156 7.02 22.60 -17.73
C ALA A 156 6.30 21.44 -17.03
N LEU A 157 4.96 21.42 -17.04
CA LEU A 157 4.13 20.43 -16.32
C LEU A 157 3.22 19.59 -17.23
N LEU A 158 3.29 19.76 -18.55
CA LEU A 158 2.44 19.02 -19.49
C LEU A 158 3.05 17.68 -19.88
N LEU A 159 2.23 16.63 -19.85
CA LEU A 159 2.60 15.32 -20.38
C LEU A 159 2.86 15.40 -21.90
N PRO A 160 3.74 14.57 -22.47
CA PRO A 160 3.99 14.53 -23.92
C PRO A 160 2.71 14.36 -24.75
N SER A 161 1.76 13.57 -24.25
CA SER A 161 0.43 13.39 -24.85
C SER A 161 -0.41 14.67 -24.86
N GLU A 162 -0.32 15.49 -23.81
CA GLU A 162 -1.00 16.79 -23.73
C GLU A 162 -0.40 17.82 -24.71
N VAL A 163 0.91 17.85 -24.83
CA VAL A 163 1.62 18.70 -25.82
C VAL A 163 1.19 18.33 -27.25
N ARG A 164 1.13 17.04 -27.56
CA ARG A 164 0.67 16.53 -28.86
C ARG A 164 -0.78 16.93 -29.13
N ARG A 165 -1.65 16.82 -28.13
CA ARG A 165 -3.05 17.25 -28.23
C ARG A 165 -3.19 18.71 -28.62
N LEU A 166 -2.49 19.61 -27.93
CA LEU A 166 -2.52 21.05 -28.23
C LEU A 166 -2.03 21.35 -29.63
N LYS A 167 -1.01 20.63 -30.10
CA LYS A 167 -0.52 20.77 -31.47
C LYS A 167 -1.57 20.38 -32.52
N LEU A 168 -2.25 19.25 -32.34
CA LEU A 168 -3.30 18.77 -33.22
C LEU A 168 -4.50 19.73 -33.26
N ILE A 169 -4.94 20.24 -32.11
CA ILE A 169 -6.03 21.24 -32.05
C ILE A 169 -5.68 22.49 -32.82
N ARG A 170 -4.44 23.01 -32.68
CA ARG A 170 -4.00 24.18 -33.45
C ARG A 170 -4.01 23.91 -34.95
N GLN A 171 -3.56 22.72 -35.38
CA GLN A 171 -3.58 22.33 -36.79
C GLN A 171 -5.03 22.21 -37.31
N CYS A 172 -5.94 21.63 -36.56
CA CYS A 172 -7.36 21.58 -36.93
C CYS A 172 -7.96 23.00 -37.12
N ARG A 173 -7.69 23.91 -36.19
CA ARG A 173 -8.17 25.31 -36.28
C ARG A 173 -7.65 26.03 -37.53
N SER A 174 -6.36 25.87 -37.82
CA SER A 174 -5.76 26.43 -39.02
C SER A 174 -6.44 25.91 -40.31
N LEU A 175 -6.75 24.63 -40.37
CA LEU A 175 -7.46 24.00 -41.48
C LEU A 175 -8.94 24.43 -41.53
N THR A 176 -9.61 24.60 -40.40
CA THR A 176 -10.99 25.12 -40.35
C THR A 176 -11.06 26.55 -40.85
N ALA A 177 -10.06 27.39 -40.52
CA ALA A 177 -9.97 28.74 -41.05
C ALA A 177 -9.82 28.73 -42.58
N LEU A 178 -9.03 27.79 -43.15
CA LEU A 178 -8.87 27.62 -44.62
C LEU A 178 -10.20 27.24 -45.29
N ILE A 179 -11.02 26.38 -44.67
CA ILE A 179 -12.33 25.96 -45.20
C ILE A 179 -13.30 27.14 -45.27
N ASN A 180 -13.21 28.05 -44.30
CA ASN A 180 -14.07 29.24 -44.18
C ASN A 180 -13.57 30.41 -45.07
N ASP A 181 -12.40 30.28 -45.68
CA ASP A 181 -11.86 31.29 -46.59
C ASP A 181 -12.60 31.24 -47.96
N GLU A 182 -13.16 32.37 -48.36
CA GLU A 182 -13.85 32.51 -49.63
C GLU A 182 -12.90 32.41 -50.85
N ALA A 183 -11.61 32.68 -50.65
CA ALA A 183 -10.58 32.59 -51.68
C ALA A 183 -10.08 31.15 -51.94
N ALA A 184 -10.36 30.20 -51.05
CA ALA A 184 -9.94 28.82 -51.15
C ALA A 184 -10.75 28.04 -52.19
N THR A 185 -10.07 27.23 -53.00
CA THR A 185 -10.70 26.36 -54.01
C THR A 185 -11.42 25.18 -53.35
N GLU A 186 -12.46 24.66 -54.04
CA GLU A 186 -13.22 23.50 -53.50
C GLU A 186 -12.34 22.27 -53.26
N SER A 187 -11.34 22.03 -54.12
CA SER A 187 -10.35 20.96 -53.96
C SER A 187 -9.47 21.14 -52.69
N GLU A 188 -9.13 22.36 -52.33
CA GLU A 188 -8.38 22.67 -51.11
C GLU A 188 -9.26 22.45 -49.87
N LYS A 189 -10.54 22.82 -49.90
CA LYS A 189 -11.50 22.60 -48.82
C LYS A 189 -11.74 21.12 -48.58
N GLU A 190 -11.93 20.31 -49.61
CA GLU A 190 -12.08 18.87 -49.51
C GLU A 190 -10.84 18.19 -48.89
N ARG A 191 -9.64 18.59 -49.30
CA ARG A 191 -8.38 18.09 -48.71
C ARG A 191 -8.27 18.47 -47.21
N ALA A 192 -8.61 19.71 -46.87
CA ALA A 192 -8.58 20.19 -45.48
C ALA A 192 -9.56 19.40 -44.62
N LEU A 193 -10.77 19.11 -45.10
CA LEU A 193 -11.76 18.27 -44.40
C LEU A 193 -11.24 16.87 -44.15
N ALA A 194 -10.64 16.22 -45.12
CA ALA A 194 -10.06 14.87 -44.98
C ALA A 194 -8.92 14.84 -43.94
N ILE A 195 -8.11 15.90 -43.88
CA ILE A 195 -7.04 16.02 -42.88
C ILE A 195 -7.62 16.26 -41.46
N ILE A 196 -8.63 17.11 -41.34
CA ILE A 196 -9.32 17.38 -40.07
C ILE A 196 -9.91 16.06 -39.50
N GLU A 197 -10.60 15.28 -40.35
CA GLU A 197 -11.15 13.98 -39.91
C GLU A 197 -10.05 13.02 -39.40
N LYS A 198 -8.91 12.96 -40.08
CA LYS A 198 -7.75 12.20 -39.62
C LYS A 198 -7.25 12.70 -38.28
N TYR A 199 -7.13 14.03 -38.10
CA TYR A 199 -6.64 14.61 -36.82
C TYR A 199 -7.66 14.47 -35.68
N LYS A 200 -8.96 14.50 -35.94
CA LYS A 200 -9.99 14.21 -34.94
C LYS A 200 -9.87 12.79 -34.39
N ARG A 201 -9.65 11.79 -35.27
CA ARG A 201 -9.38 10.40 -34.83
C ARG A 201 -8.09 10.32 -34.01
N GLU A 202 -7.06 11.03 -34.39
CA GLU A 202 -5.80 11.09 -33.65
C GLU A 202 -5.99 11.80 -32.28
N LEU A 203 -6.80 12.85 -32.21
CA LEU A 203 -7.18 13.54 -30.99
C LEU A 203 -7.96 12.62 -30.03
N TYR A 204 -8.87 11.81 -30.57
CA TYR A 204 -9.59 10.82 -29.78
C TYR A 204 -8.65 9.80 -29.14
N ASN A 205 -7.76 9.18 -29.93
CA ASN A 205 -6.75 8.25 -29.41
C ASN A 205 -5.81 8.92 -28.40
N ASN A 206 -5.42 10.16 -28.66
CA ASN A 206 -4.59 10.93 -27.74
C ASN A 206 -5.31 11.26 -26.43
N SER A 207 -6.62 11.49 -26.46
CA SER A 207 -7.43 11.70 -25.25
C SER A 207 -7.47 10.47 -24.37
N MET A 208 -7.56 9.26 -24.95
CA MET A 208 -7.44 8.02 -24.21
C MET A 208 -6.05 7.89 -23.56
N LEU A 209 -4.98 8.19 -24.29
CA LEU A 209 -3.61 8.16 -23.74
C LEU A 209 -3.44 9.12 -22.58
N ILE A 210 -3.99 10.34 -22.65
CA ILE A 210 -3.95 11.30 -21.54
C ILE A 210 -4.66 10.76 -20.30
N LYS A 211 -5.85 10.14 -20.46
CA LYS A 211 -6.58 9.53 -19.35
C LYS A 211 -5.75 8.42 -18.72
N ILE A 212 -5.14 7.56 -19.54
CA ILE A 212 -4.29 6.45 -19.09
C ILE A 212 -3.04 6.97 -18.38
N ASP A 213 -2.35 7.96 -18.93
CA ASP A 213 -1.16 8.56 -18.29
C ASP A 213 -1.49 9.14 -16.92
N ARG A 214 -2.62 9.85 -16.79
CA ARG A 214 -3.10 10.37 -15.50
C ARG A 214 -3.45 9.25 -14.52
N GLN A 215 -4.01 8.15 -15.02
CA GLN A 215 -4.31 6.98 -14.18
C GLN A 215 -3.01 6.34 -13.67
N ILE A 216 -1.98 6.23 -14.52
CA ILE A 216 -0.66 5.74 -14.11
C ILE A 216 -0.02 6.68 -13.07
N ASP A 217 -0.07 8.00 -13.28
CA ASP A 217 0.44 8.98 -12.32
C ASP A 217 -0.28 8.90 -10.97
N HIS A 218 -1.60 8.68 -10.99
CA HIS A 218 -2.37 8.45 -9.78
C HIS A 218 -1.97 7.14 -9.06
N MET A 219 -1.73 6.06 -9.81
CA MET A 219 -1.22 4.80 -9.25
C MET A 219 0.18 4.97 -8.63
N GLU A 220 1.07 5.75 -9.27
CA GLU A 220 2.38 6.09 -8.69
C GLU A 220 2.23 6.86 -7.37
N GLU A 221 1.35 7.85 -7.34
CA GLU A 221 1.11 8.66 -6.15
C GLU A 221 0.53 7.82 -5.01
N GLN A 222 -0.43 6.93 -5.31
CA GLN A 222 -0.95 6.00 -4.31
C GLN A 222 0.13 5.09 -3.75
N LYS A 223 1.01 4.53 -4.61
CA LYS A 223 2.13 3.69 -4.14
C LYS A 223 3.13 4.46 -3.30
N ARG A 224 3.43 5.73 -3.64
CA ARG A 224 4.33 6.59 -2.85
C ARG A 224 3.78 6.92 -1.47
N ARG A 225 2.46 7.07 -1.33
CA ARG A 225 1.80 7.32 -0.03
C ARG A 225 1.92 6.14 0.92
N LEU A 226 1.99 4.92 0.39
CA LEU A 226 2.17 3.70 1.18
C LEU A 226 3.58 3.54 1.77
N LYS A 227 4.42 4.58 1.74
CA LYS A 227 5.78 4.53 2.33
C LYS A 227 5.72 4.36 3.84
N VAL A 228 6.34 3.30 4.34
CA VAL A 228 6.54 3.03 5.77
C VAL A 228 7.84 3.68 6.22
N GLN A 229 7.81 4.46 7.32
CA GLN A 229 9.00 5.15 7.85
C GLN A 229 9.62 4.43 9.04
N GLU A 230 8.83 3.72 9.82
CA GLU A 230 9.25 2.95 10.98
C GLU A 230 8.50 1.62 11.04
N LEU A 231 9.13 0.60 11.62
CA LEU A 231 8.49 -0.70 11.82
C LEU A 231 7.87 -0.76 13.21
N SER A 232 6.54 -0.65 13.28
CA SER A 232 5.75 -0.72 14.51
C SER A 232 4.35 -1.24 14.22
N PHE A 233 3.59 -1.62 15.25
CA PHE A 233 2.18 -1.93 15.07
C PHE A 233 1.40 -0.71 14.56
N ASN A 234 1.72 0.49 15.04
CA ASN A 234 1.06 1.73 14.61
C ASN A 234 1.17 1.94 13.10
N SER A 235 2.39 1.84 12.56
CA SER A 235 2.62 2.02 11.13
C SER A 235 2.03 0.88 10.29
N TYR A 236 2.03 -0.37 10.80
CA TYR A 236 1.35 -1.48 10.15
C TYR A 236 -0.17 -1.27 10.10
N TYR A 237 -0.78 -0.81 11.20
CA TYR A 237 -2.21 -0.54 11.27
C TYR A 237 -2.62 0.53 10.25
N GLU A 238 -1.90 1.66 10.20
CA GLU A 238 -2.13 2.73 9.21
C GLU A 238 -2.01 2.20 7.77
N PHE A 239 -0.92 1.46 7.49
CA PHE A 239 -0.68 0.83 6.19
C PHE A 239 -1.80 -0.14 5.80
N ALA A 240 -2.22 -1.01 6.72
CA ALA A 240 -3.26 -2.00 6.48
C ALA A 240 -4.61 -1.35 6.18
N LEU A 241 -5.00 -0.29 6.90
CA LEU A 241 -6.25 0.44 6.68
C LEU A 241 -6.30 1.12 5.31
N GLU A 242 -5.17 1.54 4.77
CA GLU A 242 -5.10 2.13 3.43
C GLU A 242 -5.01 1.04 2.34
N ARG A 243 -4.22 0.00 2.58
CA ARG A 243 -3.89 -1.00 1.55
C ARG A 243 -4.95 -2.08 1.36
N ILE A 244 -5.56 -2.57 2.44
CA ILE A 244 -6.58 -3.63 2.38
C ILE A 244 -7.77 -3.23 1.48
N PRO A 245 -8.37 -2.03 1.57
CA PRO A 245 -9.44 -1.62 0.67
C PRO A 245 -9.02 -1.59 -0.81
N GLN A 246 -7.79 -1.22 -1.11
CA GLN A 246 -7.27 -1.22 -2.48
C GLN A 246 -7.18 -2.66 -3.04
N ILE A 247 -6.64 -3.61 -2.25
CA ILE A 247 -6.55 -5.02 -2.65
C ILE A 247 -7.96 -5.61 -2.85
N THR A 248 -8.86 -5.39 -1.91
CA THR A 248 -10.22 -5.94 -1.98
C THR A 248 -10.98 -5.42 -3.19
N GLN A 249 -10.81 -4.16 -3.57
CA GLN A 249 -11.39 -3.58 -4.77
C GLN A 249 -10.78 -4.17 -6.05
N LEU A 250 -9.47 -4.33 -6.11
CA LEU A 250 -8.77 -4.89 -7.26
C LEU A 250 -9.12 -6.36 -7.50
N GLU A 251 -9.09 -7.16 -6.43
CA GLU A 251 -9.34 -8.62 -6.50
C GLU A 251 -10.83 -8.96 -6.45
N LYS A 252 -11.72 -7.97 -6.29
CA LYS A 252 -13.18 -8.13 -6.15
C LYS A 252 -13.56 -9.12 -5.05
N ILE A 253 -12.84 -9.07 -3.91
CA ILE A 253 -13.08 -9.89 -2.72
C ILE A 253 -13.72 -9.06 -1.62
N SER A 254 -14.39 -9.73 -0.69
CA SER A 254 -15.03 -9.07 0.46
C SER A 254 -14.20 -9.28 1.73
N PHE A 255 -13.97 -8.19 2.48
CA PHE A 255 -13.33 -8.19 3.78
C PHE A 255 -13.95 -7.10 4.65
N ASN A 256 -14.23 -7.40 5.93
CA ASN A 256 -14.78 -6.41 6.84
C ASN A 256 -13.68 -5.55 7.45
N ILE A 257 -13.28 -4.52 6.73
CA ILE A 257 -12.26 -3.57 7.17
C ILE A 257 -12.68 -2.77 8.42
N HIS A 258 -13.98 -2.55 8.61
CA HIS A 258 -14.48 -1.80 9.77
C HIS A 258 -14.30 -2.58 11.07
N ASP A 259 -14.63 -3.88 11.08
CA ASP A 259 -14.40 -4.73 12.23
C ASP A 259 -12.90 -4.87 12.51
N PHE A 260 -12.10 -5.09 11.47
CA PHE A 260 -10.64 -5.13 11.57
C PHE A 260 -10.09 -3.86 12.23
N ALA A 261 -10.49 -2.69 11.71
CA ALA A 261 -10.07 -1.40 12.25
C ALA A 261 -10.52 -1.22 13.70
N ALA A 262 -11.77 -1.53 14.02
CA ALA A 262 -12.32 -1.33 15.36
C ALA A 262 -11.63 -2.21 16.41
N ILE A 263 -11.40 -3.48 16.09
CA ILE A 263 -10.78 -4.45 17.00
C ILE A 263 -9.30 -4.12 17.23
N LEU A 264 -8.54 -3.83 16.17
CA LEU A 264 -7.11 -3.54 16.28
C LEU A 264 -6.82 -2.17 16.90
N LYS A 265 -7.79 -1.26 16.90
CA LYS A 265 -7.62 0.12 17.41
C LYS A 265 -7.17 0.19 18.86
N GLN A 266 -7.49 -0.81 19.69
CA GLN A 266 -7.07 -0.86 21.09
C GLN A 266 -5.54 -0.90 21.25
N PHE A 267 -4.79 -1.40 20.26
CA PHE A 267 -3.33 -1.45 20.24
C PHE A 267 -2.70 -0.26 19.47
N TYR A 268 -3.52 0.57 18.85
CA TYR A 268 -3.09 1.75 18.12
C TYR A 268 -2.99 2.97 19.04
N ARG A 269 -2.35 4.04 18.60
CA ARG A 269 -2.16 5.31 19.32
C ARG A 269 -3.42 5.77 20.05
N GLY A 270 -3.31 6.01 21.34
CA GLY A 270 -4.42 6.40 22.21
C GLY A 270 -5.35 5.25 22.59
N GLY A 271 -5.07 4.03 22.17
CA GLY A 271 -5.75 2.83 22.60
C GLY A 271 -5.25 2.34 23.95
N GLU A 272 -6.07 1.56 24.66
CA GLU A 272 -5.77 1.05 26.02
C GLU A 272 -4.51 0.18 26.06
N LEU A 273 -4.24 -0.57 24.99
CA LEU A 273 -3.12 -1.50 24.86
C LEU A 273 -2.01 -0.97 23.92
N GLU A 274 -1.94 0.34 23.67
CA GLU A 274 -0.97 0.94 22.76
C GLU A 274 0.48 0.50 23.07
N MET A 275 0.87 0.52 24.34
CA MET A 275 2.24 0.21 24.76
C MET A 275 2.63 -1.25 24.58
N THR A 276 1.66 -2.16 24.42
CA THR A 276 1.92 -3.59 24.34
C THR A 276 2.70 -3.98 23.07
N LEU A 277 2.41 -3.33 21.93
CA LEU A 277 2.98 -3.68 20.62
C LEU A 277 3.81 -2.58 19.98
N ASN A 278 4.00 -1.42 20.64
CA ASN A 278 4.68 -0.26 20.08
C ASN A 278 5.83 0.24 20.95
N SER A 279 6.44 -0.65 21.73
CA SER A 279 7.54 -0.25 22.60
C SER A 279 8.83 -0.07 21.81
N ASP A 280 9.54 1.03 22.10
CA ASP A 280 10.92 1.23 21.63
C ASP A 280 11.95 0.50 22.52
N LEU A 281 11.50 -0.07 23.66
CA LEU A 281 12.35 -0.87 24.51
C LEU A 281 12.68 -2.18 23.81
N ASP A 282 13.85 -2.21 23.21
CA ASP A 282 14.46 -3.43 22.69
C ASP A 282 14.94 -4.24 23.90
N ILE A 283 14.06 -5.06 24.46
CA ILE A 283 14.49 -6.10 25.36
C ILE A 283 15.16 -7.13 24.47
N ASN A 284 16.49 -7.03 24.36
CA ASN A 284 17.28 -8.01 23.61
C ASN A 284 17.26 -9.34 24.37
N LEU A 285 16.17 -10.10 24.16
CA LEU A 285 16.00 -11.41 24.78
C LEU A 285 16.93 -12.49 24.17
N PHE A 286 17.51 -12.21 22.99
CA PHE A 286 18.36 -13.17 22.29
C PHE A 286 19.70 -13.43 22.99
N ASP A 287 20.19 -12.45 23.76
CA ASP A 287 21.45 -12.59 24.51
C ASP A 287 21.24 -13.20 25.92
N GLU A 288 19.96 -13.39 26.31
CA GLU A 288 19.61 -13.88 27.63
C GLU A 288 19.42 -15.39 27.65
N ARG A 289 20.20 -16.07 28.47
CA ARG A 289 20.18 -17.52 28.59
C ARG A 289 19.02 -18.07 29.43
N PHE A 290 18.47 -17.26 30.32
CA PHE A 290 17.36 -17.64 31.16
C PHE A 290 16.33 -16.50 31.23
N ILE A 291 15.15 -16.76 30.71
CA ILE A 291 14.05 -15.80 30.69
C ILE A 291 12.84 -16.41 31.35
N VAL A 292 12.23 -15.67 32.25
CA VAL A 292 10.97 -16.04 32.90
C VAL A 292 9.92 -14.96 32.63
N PHE A 293 8.81 -15.36 32.02
CA PHE A 293 7.61 -14.54 31.88
C PHE A 293 6.63 -14.92 32.99
N GLU A 294 6.42 -14.00 33.95
CA GLU A 294 5.41 -14.14 34.98
C GLU A 294 4.09 -13.50 34.51
N ILE A 295 3.07 -14.34 34.35
CA ILE A 295 1.78 -13.94 33.77
C ILE A 295 0.59 -14.11 34.72
N ASP A 296 0.82 -14.38 36.00
CA ASP A 296 -0.28 -14.64 36.97
C ASP A 296 -1.27 -13.47 37.02
N LYS A 297 -0.76 -12.26 37.05
CA LYS A 297 -1.58 -11.03 37.09
C LYS A 297 -2.37 -10.73 35.81
N ILE A 298 -2.02 -11.37 34.70
CA ILE A 298 -2.80 -11.23 33.44
C ILE A 298 -4.16 -11.96 33.58
N LYS A 299 -4.26 -12.98 34.40
CA LYS A 299 -5.51 -13.73 34.60
C LYS A 299 -6.63 -12.90 35.21
N ASP A 300 -6.27 -11.89 35.99
CA ASP A 300 -7.21 -11.04 36.71
C ASP A 300 -7.61 -9.79 35.90
N ASP A 301 -6.99 -9.61 34.71
CA ASP A 301 -7.25 -8.52 33.79
C ASP A 301 -7.95 -9.10 32.56
N PRO A 302 -9.28 -8.95 32.42
CA PRO A 302 -9.98 -9.39 31.24
C PRO A 302 -9.60 -8.44 30.06
N VAL A 303 -8.62 -8.87 29.29
CA VAL A 303 -8.26 -8.25 28.01
C VAL A 303 -9.12 -8.84 26.88
#